data_08c087da6df9c3b3f60f7f956b3c0d1b
#
_entry.id   08c087da6df9c3b3f60f7f956b3c0d1b
#
_cell.length_a   1.000
_cell.length_b   1.000
_cell.length_c   1.000
_cell.angle_alpha   90.00
_cell.angle_beta   90.00
_cell.angle_gamma   90.00
#
_symmetry.space_group_name_H-M   'P 1'
#
loop_
_entity.id
_entity.type
_entity.pdbx_description
1 polymer ?
#
loop_
_entity_poly.entity_id
_entity_poly.type
_entity_poly.pdbx_seq_one_letter_code
_entity_poly.pdbx_strand_id
1 'polypeptide(L)' 'MEYTNSQVRSLIDEHIHSERDRAILRRRLIDGICLEALAEEFQLSRRQVWSIVKKGEAILFKHIPKG' A
#
# COMPACT_ATOMS: atom_id res chain seq x y z
N MET A 1 5.21 -14.75 9.28
CA MET A 1 3.77 -14.94 9.16
C MET A 1 3.25 -14.27 7.92
N GLU A 2 2.41 -14.96 7.19
CA GLU A 2 1.92 -14.46 5.93
C GLU A 2 0.46 -14.06 6.01
N TYR A 3 0.15 -12.97 5.34
CA TYR A 3 -1.21 -12.49 5.25
C TYR A 3 -1.71 -12.75 3.84
N THR A 4 -2.98 -13.12 3.73
CA THR A 4 -3.58 -13.34 2.42
C THR A 4 -3.81 -12.01 1.73
N ASN A 5 -3.91 -12.03 0.42
CA ASN A 5 -4.21 -10.81 -0.35
C ASN A 5 -5.55 -10.21 0.08
N SER A 6 -6.51 -11.05 0.44
CA SER A 6 -7.79 -10.58 0.94
C SER A 6 -7.65 -9.78 2.23
N GLN A 7 -6.80 -10.25 3.15
CA GLN A 7 -6.55 -9.56 4.40
C GLN A 7 -5.89 -8.21 4.16
N VAL A 8 -4.87 -8.17 3.30
CA VAL A 8 -4.18 -6.94 2.96
C VAL A 8 -5.15 -5.94 2.33
N ARG A 9 -5.95 -6.41 1.38
CA ARG A 9 -6.92 -5.56 0.70
C ARG A 9 -7.95 -4.98 1.68
N SER A 10 -8.45 -5.80 2.60
CA SER A 10 -9.39 -5.34 3.61
C SER A 10 -8.79 -4.26 4.50
N LEU A 11 -7.54 -4.46 4.94
CA LEU A 11 -6.86 -3.48 5.77
C LEU A 11 -6.67 -2.16 5.04
N ILE A 12 -6.29 -2.23 3.77
CA ILE A 12 -6.12 -1.03 2.95
C ILE A 12 -7.45 -0.29 2.85
N ASP A 13 -8.52 -0.99 2.50
CA ASP A 13 -9.84 -0.37 2.33
C ASP A 13 -10.37 0.22 3.63
N GLU A 14 -10.04 -0.40 4.76
CA GLU A 14 -10.54 0.03 6.05
C GLU A 14 -9.78 1.22 6.62
N HIS A 15 -8.46 1.25 6.44
CA HIS A 15 -7.60 2.20 7.14
C HIS A 15 -6.99 3.29 6.25
N ILE A 16 -7.00 3.10 4.95
CA ILE A 16 -6.46 4.10 4.03
C ILE A 16 -7.64 4.82 3.37
N HIS A 17 -7.70 6.12 3.54
CA HIS A 17 -8.86 6.90 3.10
C HIS A 17 -8.75 7.48 1.71
N SER A 18 -7.55 7.65 1.17
CA SER A 18 -7.35 8.18 -0.17
C SER A 18 -7.45 7.07 -1.20
N GLU A 19 -8.28 7.27 -2.23
CA GLU A 19 -8.42 6.30 -3.30
C GLU A 19 -7.10 6.08 -4.03
N ARG A 20 -6.36 7.16 -4.27
CA ARG A 20 -5.04 7.08 -4.91
C ARG A 20 -4.10 6.24 -4.06
N ASP A 21 -4.05 6.51 -2.76
CA ASP A 21 -3.16 5.78 -1.86
C ASP A 21 -3.55 4.32 -1.75
N ARG A 22 -4.85 4.03 -1.73
CA ARG A 22 -5.34 2.65 -1.74
C ARG A 22 -4.86 1.90 -2.98
N ALA A 23 -4.99 2.54 -4.14
CA ALA A 23 -4.56 1.93 -5.39
C ALA A 23 -3.06 1.66 -5.39
N ILE A 24 -2.27 2.63 -4.96
CA ILE A 24 -0.81 2.48 -4.89
C ILE A 24 -0.43 1.34 -3.95
N LEU A 25 -1.05 1.29 -2.78
CA LEU A 25 -0.74 0.25 -1.79
C LEU A 25 -1.15 -1.13 -2.28
N ARG A 26 -2.30 -1.26 -2.93
CA ARG A 26 -2.72 -2.54 -3.49
C ARG A 26 -1.73 -3.01 -4.56
N ARG A 27 -1.34 -2.11 -5.45
CA ARG A 27 -0.39 -2.45 -6.50
C ARG A 27 0.97 -2.84 -5.92
N ARG A 28 1.39 -2.15 -4.89
CA ARG A 28 2.69 -2.41 -4.26
C ARG A 28 2.69 -3.69 -3.43
N LEU A 29 1.70 -3.84 -2.55
CA LEU A 29 1.70 -4.91 -1.56
C LEU A 29 1.11 -6.22 -2.08
N ILE A 30 0.15 -6.15 -2.98
CA ILE A 30 -0.49 -7.34 -3.52
C ILE A 30 0.15 -7.78 -4.82
N ASP A 31 0.33 -6.84 -5.75
CA ASP A 31 0.87 -7.15 -7.07
C ASP A 31 2.39 -7.09 -7.16
N GLY A 32 3.03 -6.50 -6.17
CA GLY A 32 4.49 -6.42 -6.12
C GLY A 32 5.11 -5.48 -7.15
N ILE A 33 4.39 -4.45 -7.56
CA ILE A 33 4.88 -3.50 -8.56
C ILE A 33 5.96 -2.60 -7.95
N CYS A 34 7.02 -2.35 -8.69
CA CYS A 34 8.12 -1.53 -8.18
C CYS A 34 7.73 -0.05 -8.10
N LEU A 35 8.46 0.69 -7.26
CA LEU A 35 8.15 2.10 -7.03
C LEU A 35 8.23 2.94 -8.29
N GLU A 36 9.21 2.66 -9.15
CA GLU A 36 9.38 3.40 -10.38
C GLU A 36 8.18 3.25 -11.31
N ALA A 37 7.68 2.02 -11.44
CA ALA A 37 6.51 1.76 -12.27
C ALA A 37 5.27 2.43 -11.69
N LEU A 38 5.12 2.43 -10.37
CA LEU A 38 4.02 3.11 -9.73
C LEU A 38 4.08 4.62 -9.92
N ALA A 39 5.28 5.17 -9.84
CA ALA A 39 5.46 6.60 -10.07
C ALA A 39 5.01 6.99 -11.47
N GLU A 40 5.36 6.21 -12.47
CA GLU A 40 4.93 6.45 -13.84
C GLU A 40 3.42 6.28 -13.98
N GLU A 41 2.88 5.22 -13.41
CA GLU A 41 1.46 4.91 -13.52
C GLU A 41 0.59 6.01 -12.92
N PHE A 42 1.01 6.56 -11.80
CA PHE A 42 0.23 7.56 -11.08
C PHE A 42 0.72 8.99 -11.32
N GLN A 43 1.72 9.15 -12.18
CA GLN A 43 2.30 10.46 -12.51
C GLN A 43 2.80 11.19 -11.26
N LEU A 44 3.52 10.45 -10.44
CA LEU A 44 4.12 10.97 -9.22
C LEU A 44 5.62 10.76 -9.28
N SER A 45 6.36 11.44 -8.39
CA SER A 45 7.78 11.15 -8.27
C SER A 45 7.96 9.86 -7.48
N ARG A 46 9.11 9.22 -7.66
CA ARG A 46 9.44 8.01 -6.91
C ARG A 46 9.40 8.28 -5.40
N ARG A 47 9.88 9.45 -5.00
CA ARG A 47 9.88 9.85 -3.59
C ARG A 47 8.46 9.96 -3.04
N GLN A 48 7.54 10.51 -3.83
CA GLN A 48 6.15 10.61 -3.41
C GLN A 48 5.52 9.23 -3.22
N VAL A 49 5.77 8.33 -4.16
CA VAL A 49 5.26 6.96 -4.06
C VAL A 49 5.85 6.27 -2.83
N TRP A 50 7.15 6.42 -2.64
CA TRP A 50 7.83 5.83 -1.48
C TRP A 50 7.20 6.33 -0.17
N SER A 51 6.95 7.63 -0.08
CA SER A 51 6.34 8.23 1.10
C SER A 51 4.94 7.67 1.36
N ILE A 52 4.14 7.54 0.30
CA ILE A 52 2.80 6.98 0.40
C ILE A 52 2.84 5.54 0.88
N VAL A 53 3.73 4.75 0.31
CA VAL A 53 3.88 3.34 0.69
C VAL A 53 4.33 3.21 2.14
N LYS A 54 5.31 4.01 2.55
CA LYS A 54 5.81 3.97 3.92
C LYS A 54 4.75 4.35 4.94
N LYS A 55 4.00 5.40 4.67
CA LYS A 55 2.91 5.80 5.56
C LYS A 55 1.83 4.74 5.62
N GLY A 56 1.48 4.18 4.46
CA GLY A 56 0.49 3.13 4.40
C GLY A 56 0.90 1.89 5.17
N GLU A 57 2.14 1.47 4.98
CA GLU A 57 2.66 0.31 5.71
C GLU A 57 2.62 0.54 7.22
N ALA A 58 3.00 1.73 7.66
CA ALA A 58 2.97 2.07 9.08
C ALA A 58 1.55 1.96 9.66
N ILE A 59 0.56 2.44 8.91
CA ILE A 59 -0.83 2.36 9.34
C ILE A 59 -1.29 0.90 9.38
N LEU A 60 -1.00 0.14 8.33
CA LEU A 60 -1.44 -1.24 8.22
C LEU A 60 -0.81 -2.12 9.30
N PHE A 61 0.49 -1.95 9.53
CA PHE A 61 1.18 -2.76 10.53
C PHE A 61 0.67 -2.49 11.95
N LYS A 62 0.15 -1.31 12.18
CA LYS A 62 -0.45 -0.95 13.46
C LYS A 62 -1.72 -1.77 13.73
N HIS A 63 -2.42 -2.13 12.67
CA HIS A 63 -3.70 -2.84 12.77
C HIS A 63 -3.60 -4.33 12.46
N ILE A 64 -2.41 -4.81 12.11
CA ILE A 64 -2.20 -6.23 11.86
C ILE A 64 -2.08 -6.96 13.20
N PRO A 65 -2.90 -7.99 13.44
CA PRO A 65 -2.81 -8.75 14.67
C PRO A 65 -1.45 -9.44 14.79
N LYS A 66 -0.85 -9.33 15.94
CA LYS A 66 0.38 -10.07 16.22
C LYS A 66 -0.03 -11.42 16.78
N GLY A 67 0.22 -12.43 16.01
CA GLY A 67 -0.17 -13.78 16.38
C GLY A 67 0.88 -14.53 17.16
#